data_691136407e3991d16acc10e3a365eb1a
#
_entry.id   691136407e3991d16acc10e3a365eb1a
#
_cell.length_a   1.000
_cell.length_b   1.000
_cell.length_c   1.000
_cell.angle_alpha   90.00
_cell.angle_beta   90.00
_cell.angle_gamma   90.00
#
_symmetry.space_group_name_H-M   'P 1'
#
loop_
_entity.id
_entity.type
_entity.pdbx_description
1 polymer ?
#
loop_
_entity_poly.entity_id
_entity_poly.type
_entity_poly.pdbx_seq_one_letter_code
_entity_poly.pdbx_strand_id
1 'polypeptide(L)'
;MPEVRTDTLDSRPSVSLRTVAIVAVVVALLVVALGIFSRMRAESSLTSWTDAQSTPVVTIIRPTPAEKAEALTLPGSVQAYNSAAIYARTTGYIRRWFVDIGDPVRAGQVLAVLDAPEVDQQVAAARADLQTAQANRALAQSTAARWNNLLSKDAVSKQETDEKAGDLAAKTAIANAANANVRRLGALQGFTRLVAPFSGVVTSRSTQIGALVTAGTAASTPLFTVADIGRMRVYVRVPQPYSGAFHPGLHASLNVPEYPGRDFDIEMVRSAGAVDPQSGTVLMEFQASNGDRALKPGAYAQVKLPLGAGSPGAGVRLPPSALIIGANGTQVAVLGPDGKALLKTITIGRDNGDNVEISAGLSANDRVIDNPPDSLQSGDAVRTAKPGVSRAAS
;
A
#
# COMPACT_ATOMS: atom_id res chain seq x y z
N MET A 1 -122.51 -26.21 -61.19
CA MET A 1 -122.96 -27.20 -60.20
C MET A 1 -121.74 -27.48 -59.27
N PRO A 2 -121.95 -27.69 -58.07
CA PRO A 2 -122.21 -26.82 -56.92
C PRO A 2 -121.01 -26.89 -55.92
N GLU A 3 -120.94 -26.22 -54.99
CA GLU A 3 -121.51 -25.87 -53.68
C GLU A 3 -120.39 -25.50 -52.76
N VAL A 4 -120.48 -24.34 -52.22
CA VAL A 4 -120.86 -23.89 -50.86
C VAL A 4 -120.25 -24.61 -49.67
N ARG A 5 -119.55 -23.89 -48.87
CA ARG A 5 -119.76 -23.62 -47.40
C ARG A 5 -118.56 -22.96 -46.81
N THR A 6 -118.70 -21.82 -46.40
CA THR A 6 -118.95 -21.12 -45.12
C THR A 6 -118.34 -21.67 -43.83
N ASP A 7 -117.89 -20.70 -43.16
CA ASP A 7 -117.75 -20.56 -41.67
C ASP A 7 -116.49 -21.18 -41.06
N THR A 8 -115.86 -20.52 -40.14
CA THR A 8 -116.30 -19.71 -39.01
C THR A 8 -115.18 -18.91 -38.37
N LEU A 9 -115.55 -17.74 -37.92
CA LEU A 9 -115.08 -16.90 -36.83
C LEU A 9 -113.90 -17.41 -35.99
N ASP A 10 -112.82 -16.60 -35.92
CA ASP A 10 -111.81 -16.70 -34.89
C ASP A 10 -111.77 -15.42 -34.02
N SER A 11 -112.04 -15.65 -32.75
CA SER A 11 -112.10 -14.67 -31.68
C SER A 11 -110.66 -14.23 -31.31
N ARG A 12 -110.30 -13.04 -31.63
CA ARG A 12 -109.08 -12.41 -31.15
C ARG A 12 -109.22 -12.03 -29.66
N PRO A 13 -108.34 -12.47 -28.73
CA PRO A 13 -108.34 -11.93 -27.37
C PRO A 13 -107.86 -10.46 -27.42
N SER A 14 -108.60 -9.56 -26.87
CA SER A 14 -108.25 -8.15 -26.66
C SER A 14 -107.19 -8.04 -25.56
N VAL A 15 -105.96 -8.03 -25.94
CA VAL A 15 -104.86 -7.69 -25.00
C VAL A 15 -104.96 -6.23 -24.73
N SER A 16 -105.28 -5.84 -23.45
CA SER A 16 -105.40 -4.47 -23.07
C SER A 16 -104.14 -3.68 -23.35
N LEU A 17 -104.23 -2.50 -23.96
CA LEU A 17 -103.01 -1.68 -24.26
C LEU A 17 -102.12 -1.40 -23.01
N ARG A 18 -102.72 -1.46 -21.81
CA ARG A 18 -101.94 -1.32 -20.54
C ARG A 18 -101.03 -2.47 -20.26
N THR A 19 -101.42 -3.75 -20.52
CA THR A 19 -100.54 -4.89 -20.33
C THR A 19 -99.38 -4.94 -21.33
N VAL A 20 -99.63 -4.53 -22.59
CA VAL A 20 -98.58 -4.40 -23.59
C VAL A 20 -97.56 -3.31 -23.20
N ALA A 21 -98.04 -2.18 -22.70
CA ALA A 21 -97.20 -1.09 -22.27
C ALA A 21 -96.32 -1.49 -21.04
N ILE A 22 -96.90 -2.22 -20.07
CA ILE A 22 -96.18 -2.67 -18.89
C ILE A 22 -95.09 -3.69 -19.32
N VAL A 23 -95.40 -4.66 -20.18
CA VAL A 23 -94.47 -5.61 -20.70
C VAL A 23 -93.34 -4.92 -21.47
N ALA A 24 -93.65 -3.94 -22.32
CA ALA A 24 -92.64 -3.18 -23.05
C ALA A 24 -91.70 -2.39 -22.11
N VAL A 25 -92.25 -1.77 -21.06
CA VAL A 25 -91.42 -1.09 -20.02
C VAL A 25 -90.52 -2.05 -19.26
N VAL A 26 -91.08 -3.24 -18.87
CA VAL A 26 -90.27 -4.25 -18.19
C VAL A 26 -89.17 -4.78 -19.08
N VAL A 27 -89.46 -5.03 -20.36
CA VAL A 27 -88.44 -5.49 -21.32
C VAL A 27 -87.39 -4.41 -21.54
N ALA A 28 -87.80 -3.13 -21.67
CA ALA A 28 -86.89 -2.00 -21.82
C ALA A 28 -85.95 -1.86 -20.56
N LEU A 29 -86.53 -1.99 -19.34
CA LEU A 29 -85.74 -1.97 -18.12
C LEU A 29 -84.79 -3.18 -18.01
N LEU A 30 -85.17 -4.39 -18.43
CA LEU A 30 -84.36 -5.53 -18.51
C LEU A 30 -83.19 -5.33 -19.50
N VAL A 31 -83.45 -4.79 -20.67
CA VAL A 31 -82.43 -4.47 -21.69
C VAL A 31 -81.42 -3.44 -21.15
N VAL A 32 -81.93 -2.38 -20.48
CA VAL A 32 -81.06 -1.39 -19.85
C VAL A 32 -80.27 -1.97 -18.72
N ALA A 33 -80.89 -2.80 -17.84
CA ALA A 33 -80.14 -3.48 -16.76
C ALA A 33 -79.13 -4.44 -17.30
N LEU A 34 -79.42 -5.24 -18.34
CA LEU A 34 -78.45 -6.11 -19.01
C LEU A 34 -77.30 -5.31 -19.66
N GLY A 35 -77.65 -4.16 -20.28
CA GLY A 35 -76.66 -3.25 -20.88
C GLY A 35 -75.71 -2.64 -19.85
N ILE A 36 -76.24 -2.18 -18.71
CA ILE A 36 -75.39 -1.67 -17.61
C ILE A 36 -74.55 -2.79 -17.00
N PHE A 37 -75.12 -3.96 -16.77
CA PHE A 37 -74.40 -5.11 -16.24
C PHE A 37 -73.29 -5.62 -17.18
N SER A 38 -73.54 -5.67 -18.47
CA SER A 38 -72.50 -6.02 -19.47
C SER A 38 -71.42 -4.95 -19.57
N ARG A 39 -71.76 -3.68 -19.44
CA ARG A 39 -70.78 -2.59 -19.42
C ARG A 39 -69.93 -2.59 -18.19
N MET A 40 -70.51 -2.81 -17.00
CA MET A 40 -69.73 -2.96 -15.75
C MET A 40 -68.83 -4.16 -15.79
N ARG A 41 -69.23 -5.27 -16.39
CA ARG A 41 -68.37 -6.46 -16.58
C ARG A 41 -67.25 -6.18 -17.60
N ALA A 42 -67.52 -5.48 -18.66
CA ALA A 42 -66.54 -5.09 -19.65
C ALA A 42 -65.49 -4.11 -19.10
N GLU A 43 -65.93 -3.13 -18.31
CA GLU A 43 -65.02 -2.20 -17.61
C GLU A 43 -64.11 -2.91 -16.59
N SER A 44 -64.66 -3.82 -15.78
CA SER A 44 -63.87 -4.57 -14.82
C SER A 44 -62.88 -5.56 -15.48
N SER A 45 -63.23 -6.11 -16.65
CA SER A 45 -62.32 -6.96 -17.41
C SER A 45 -61.25 -6.17 -18.15
N LEU A 46 -61.56 -4.97 -18.63
CA LEU A 46 -60.60 -4.07 -19.28
C LEU A 46 -59.60 -3.50 -18.28
N THR A 47 -60.02 -3.09 -17.09
CA THR A 47 -59.13 -2.60 -16.05
C THR A 47 -58.18 -3.74 -15.58
N SER A 48 -58.72 -4.93 -15.33
CA SER A 48 -57.88 -6.08 -14.93
C SER A 48 -56.91 -6.52 -16.04
N TRP A 49 -57.26 -6.36 -17.30
CA TRP A 49 -56.43 -6.69 -18.46
C TRP A 49 -55.34 -5.61 -18.67
N THR A 50 -55.67 -4.35 -18.49
CA THR A 50 -54.75 -3.21 -18.57
C THR A 50 -53.74 -3.27 -17.41
N ASP A 51 -54.19 -3.54 -16.17
CA ASP A 51 -53.31 -3.70 -15.00
C ASP A 51 -52.41 -4.91 -15.12
N ALA A 52 -52.89 -6.01 -15.73
CA ALA A 52 -52.09 -7.20 -15.97
C ALA A 52 -51.01 -7.00 -17.05
N GLN A 53 -51.22 -6.10 -18.01
CA GLN A 53 -50.24 -5.75 -19.05
C GLN A 53 -49.35 -4.57 -18.68
N SER A 54 -49.77 -3.71 -17.76
CA SER A 54 -48.93 -2.60 -17.27
C SER A 54 -47.83 -3.01 -16.34
N THR A 55 -47.88 -4.24 -15.79
CA THR A 55 -46.82 -4.73 -14.91
C THR A 55 -45.62 -5.23 -15.75
N PRO A 56 -44.49 -4.52 -15.79
CA PRO A 56 -43.35 -4.91 -16.59
C PRO A 56 -42.76 -6.28 -16.15
N VAL A 57 -42.47 -7.13 -17.12
CA VAL A 57 -41.77 -8.40 -16.88
C VAL A 57 -40.28 -8.15 -16.92
N VAL A 58 -39.65 -8.39 -15.80
CA VAL A 58 -38.21 -8.10 -15.61
C VAL A 58 -37.40 -9.38 -15.36
N THR A 59 -36.19 -9.38 -15.83
CA THR A 59 -35.21 -10.43 -15.56
C THR A 59 -34.45 -10.09 -14.27
N ILE A 60 -34.27 -11.06 -13.40
CA ILE A 60 -33.53 -10.86 -12.16
C ILE A 60 -32.16 -11.50 -12.27
N ILE A 61 -31.14 -10.72 -11.94
CA ILE A 61 -29.78 -11.17 -11.78
C ILE A 61 -29.34 -10.98 -10.32
N ARG A 62 -28.40 -11.80 -9.89
CA ARG A 62 -27.73 -11.62 -8.60
C ARG A 62 -26.38 -10.98 -8.87
N PRO A 63 -26.01 -9.95 -8.11
CA PRO A 63 -24.66 -9.43 -8.20
C PRO A 63 -23.65 -10.54 -7.90
N THR A 64 -22.67 -10.72 -8.76
CA THR A 64 -21.54 -11.60 -8.46
C THR A 64 -20.59 -10.85 -7.52
N PRO A 65 -20.11 -11.49 -6.45
CA PRO A 65 -19.04 -10.87 -5.67
C PRO A 65 -17.90 -10.52 -6.63
N ALA A 66 -17.36 -9.31 -6.53
CA ALA A 66 -16.10 -9.03 -7.21
C ALA A 66 -15.12 -10.14 -6.78
N GLU A 67 -14.48 -10.79 -7.72
CA GLU A 67 -13.40 -11.71 -7.40
C GLU A 67 -12.51 -11.02 -6.38
N LYS A 68 -12.05 -11.77 -5.36
CA LYS A 68 -11.17 -11.26 -4.30
C LYS A 68 -10.23 -10.25 -4.94
N ALA A 69 -10.32 -9.00 -4.48
CA ALA A 69 -9.63 -7.87 -5.08
C ALA A 69 -8.24 -8.32 -5.50
N GLU A 70 -7.98 -8.26 -6.81
CA GLU A 70 -6.69 -8.65 -7.37
C GLU A 70 -5.62 -7.96 -6.57
N ALA A 71 -4.62 -8.73 -6.13
CA ALA A 71 -3.50 -8.15 -5.41
C ALA A 71 -2.89 -7.02 -6.25
N LEU A 72 -2.74 -5.86 -5.67
CA LEU A 72 -2.10 -4.73 -6.33
C LEU A 72 -0.63 -5.09 -6.56
N THR A 73 -0.24 -5.26 -7.81
CA THR A 73 1.16 -5.56 -8.17
C THR A 73 1.89 -4.27 -8.46
N LEU A 74 2.92 -3.99 -7.67
CA LEU A 74 3.73 -2.78 -7.78
C LEU A 74 5.22 -3.11 -7.90
N PRO A 75 5.99 -2.27 -8.60
CA PRO A 75 7.44 -2.40 -8.62
C PRO A 75 8.04 -2.11 -7.24
N GLY A 76 8.97 -2.95 -6.82
CA GLY A 76 9.74 -2.81 -5.60
C GLY A 76 11.25 -2.80 -5.86
N SER A 77 11.98 -2.13 -5.00
CA SER A 77 13.44 -2.08 -4.98
C SER A 77 13.95 -2.81 -3.75
N VAL A 78 14.73 -3.86 -3.96
CA VAL A 78 15.32 -4.67 -2.89
C VAL A 78 16.65 -4.04 -2.48
N GLN A 79 16.82 -3.75 -1.19
CA GLN A 79 18.03 -3.15 -0.63
C GLN A 79 18.54 -3.97 0.56
N ALA A 80 19.84 -3.90 0.80
CA ALA A 80 20.42 -4.49 2.00
C ALA A 80 19.83 -3.83 3.27
N TYR A 81 19.74 -4.58 4.35
CA TYR A 81 19.28 -4.04 5.64
C TYR A 81 20.15 -2.87 6.10
N ASN A 82 21.46 -3.05 6.02
CA ASN A 82 22.47 -2.00 6.18
C ASN A 82 23.46 -2.09 5.03
N SER A 83 23.92 -0.94 4.55
CA SER A 83 24.99 -0.84 3.55
C SER A 83 25.95 0.26 3.94
N ALA A 84 27.24 -0.05 3.97
CA ALA A 84 28.27 0.92 4.27
C ALA A 84 29.33 0.97 3.18
N ALA A 85 29.52 2.14 2.62
CA ALA A 85 30.62 2.46 1.73
C ALA A 85 31.86 2.85 2.57
N ILE A 86 32.95 2.12 2.43
CA ILE A 86 34.18 2.28 3.20
C ILE A 86 35.17 3.11 2.41
N TYR A 87 35.54 4.25 2.95
CA TYR A 87 36.48 5.20 2.38
C TYR A 87 37.77 5.26 3.20
N ALA A 88 38.88 5.68 2.57
CA ALA A 88 40.10 6.02 3.27
C ALA A 88 39.91 7.30 4.10
N ARG A 89 40.33 7.29 5.35
CA ARG A 89 40.34 8.45 6.26
C ARG A 89 41.71 9.06 6.40
N THR A 90 42.74 8.38 5.87
CA THR A 90 44.12 8.85 5.76
C THR A 90 44.65 8.53 4.37
N THR A 91 45.58 9.36 3.87
CA THR A 91 46.23 9.15 2.59
C THR A 91 47.32 8.11 2.74
N GLY A 92 47.46 7.21 1.75
CA GLY A 92 48.45 6.18 1.72
C GLY A 92 48.27 5.20 0.55
N TYR A 93 49.14 4.24 0.44
CA TYR A 93 49.05 3.20 -0.58
C TYR A 93 48.40 1.92 -0.01
N ILE A 94 47.57 1.24 -0.82
CA ILE A 94 47.04 -0.08 -0.41
C ILE A 94 48.18 -1.07 -0.32
N ARG A 95 48.56 -1.47 0.91
CA ARG A 95 49.59 -2.44 1.14
C ARG A 95 49.10 -3.86 0.86
N ARG A 96 47.90 -4.20 1.36
CA ARG A 96 47.26 -5.49 1.21
C ARG A 96 45.79 -5.39 1.59
N TRP A 97 44.95 -6.19 0.93
CA TRP A 97 43.59 -6.49 1.35
C TRP A 97 43.46 -7.95 1.76
N PHE A 98 42.50 -8.25 2.61
CA PHE A 98 42.31 -9.58 3.26
C PHE A 98 41.00 -10.25 2.85
N VAL A 99 40.12 -9.53 2.14
CA VAL A 99 38.78 -9.95 1.73
C VAL A 99 38.51 -9.49 0.32
N ASP A 100 37.71 -10.26 -0.43
CA ASP A 100 37.30 -9.92 -1.78
C ASP A 100 35.80 -9.87 -1.90
N ILE A 101 35.29 -9.55 -3.10
CA ILE A 101 33.85 -9.50 -3.41
C ILE A 101 33.24 -10.87 -3.13
N GLY A 102 32.10 -10.88 -2.40
CA GLY A 102 31.40 -12.10 -1.99
C GLY A 102 31.82 -12.66 -0.63
N ASP A 103 32.95 -12.21 -0.07
CA ASP A 103 33.43 -12.72 1.22
C ASP A 103 32.57 -12.26 2.39
N PRO A 104 32.21 -13.14 3.32
CA PRO A 104 31.58 -12.78 4.58
C PRO A 104 32.56 -12.10 5.51
N VAL A 105 32.14 -11.03 6.16
CA VAL A 105 32.94 -10.27 7.13
C VAL A 105 32.20 -10.08 8.44
N ARG A 106 32.95 -9.94 9.54
CA ARG A 106 32.44 -9.64 10.88
C ARG A 106 32.67 -8.17 11.23
N ALA A 107 31.87 -7.63 12.11
CA ALA A 107 32.09 -6.29 12.67
C ALA A 107 33.53 -6.19 13.25
N GLY A 108 34.24 -5.09 12.90
CA GLY A 108 35.64 -4.86 13.31
C GLY A 108 36.69 -5.66 12.54
N GLN A 109 36.33 -6.57 11.63
CA GLN A 109 37.26 -7.30 10.79
C GLN A 109 38.03 -6.37 9.86
N VAL A 110 39.35 -6.54 9.78
CA VAL A 110 40.22 -5.76 8.88
C VAL A 110 39.99 -6.21 7.44
N LEU A 111 39.59 -5.27 6.58
CA LEU A 111 39.36 -5.49 5.15
C LEU A 111 40.64 -5.27 4.35
N ALA A 112 41.37 -4.17 4.66
CA ALA A 112 42.62 -3.81 4.04
C ALA A 112 43.49 -2.99 5.00
N VAL A 113 44.77 -2.89 4.67
CA VAL A 113 45.74 -2.06 5.36
C VAL A 113 46.40 -1.12 4.36
N LEU A 114 46.48 0.15 4.76
CA LEU A 114 47.18 1.19 4.07
C LEU A 114 48.63 1.30 4.56
N ASP A 115 49.56 1.53 3.69
CA ASP A 115 50.91 1.99 3.96
C ASP A 115 50.95 3.51 3.93
N ALA A 116 51.15 4.13 5.10
CA ALA A 116 51.18 5.56 5.30
C ALA A 116 52.38 6.00 6.10
N PRO A 117 53.59 5.92 5.52
CA PRO A 117 54.86 6.16 6.20
C PRO A 117 54.95 7.55 6.82
N GLU A 118 54.29 8.54 6.21
CA GLU A 118 54.26 9.90 6.75
C GLU A 118 53.55 9.98 8.11
N VAL A 119 52.45 9.24 8.27
CA VAL A 119 51.70 9.16 9.55
C VAL A 119 52.53 8.42 10.58
N ASP A 120 53.19 7.36 10.18
CA ASP A 120 54.03 6.57 11.08
C ASP A 120 55.23 7.41 11.61
N GLN A 121 55.88 8.23 10.76
CA GLN A 121 56.94 9.15 11.14
C GLN A 121 56.41 10.27 12.09
N GLN A 122 55.24 10.82 11.80
CA GLN A 122 54.59 11.84 12.66
C GLN A 122 54.29 11.27 14.05
N VAL A 123 53.80 10.04 14.15
CA VAL A 123 53.58 9.34 15.43
C VAL A 123 54.90 9.11 16.18
N ALA A 124 55.98 8.69 15.48
CA ALA A 124 57.27 8.50 16.07
C ALA A 124 57.85 9.80 16.63
N ALA A 125 57.77 10.91 15.87
CA ALA A 125 58.23 12.24 16.33
C ALA A 125 57.43 12.71 17.58
N ALA A 126 56.11 12.61 17.54
CA ALA A 126 55.27 13.02 18.68
C ALA A 126 55.53 12.19 19.95
N ARG A 127 55.88 10.91 19.81
CA ARG A 127 56.30 10.07 20.94
C ARG A 127 57.61 10.53 21.53
N ALA A 128 58.60 10.94 20.72
CA ALA A 128 59.87 11.48 21.17
C ALA A 128 59.66 12.83 21.92
N ASP A 129 58.77 13.69 21.39
CA ASP A 129 58.41 14.95 22.04
C ASP A 129 57.77 14.69 23.42
N LEU A 130 56.85 13.74 23.51
CA LEU A 130 56.23 13.33 24.76
C LEU A 130 57.27 12.82 25.76
N GLN A 131 58.23 12.00 25.34
CA GLN A 131 59.28 11.48 26.18
C GLN A 131 60.13 12.64 26.75
N THR A 132 60.50 13.63 25.91
CA THR A 132 61.21 14.83 26.37
C THR A 132 60.41 15.63 27.37
N ALA A 133 59.13 15.87 27.10
CA ALA A 133 58.27 16.59 28.02
C ALA A 133 58.07 15.86 29.35
N GLN A 134 57.96 14.55 29.35
CA GLN A 134 57.89 13.72 30.56
C GLN A 134 59.17 13.76 31.39
N ALA A 135 60.36 13.74 30.76
CA ALA A 135 61.65 13.88 31.41
C ALA A 135 61.78 15.25 32.10
N ASN A 136 61.40 16.32 31.41
CA ASN A 136 61.38 17.71 31.96
C ASN A 136 60.41 17.83 33.15
N ARG A 137 59.22 17.24 33.04
CA ARG A 137 58.27 17.20 34.16
C ARG A 137 58.84 16.42 35.35
N ALA A 138 59.46 15.29 35.15
CA ALA A 138 60.08 14.49 36.23
C ALA A 138 61.18 15.28 36.94
N LEU A 139 62.02 16.01 36.19
CA LEU A 139 63.02 16.90 36.75
C LEU A 139 62.41 18.00 37.58
N ALA A 140 61.42 18.71 37.08
CA ALA A 140 60.71 19.75 37.81
C ALA A 140 60.01 19.22 39.06
N GLN A 141 59.44 18.02 39.00
CA GLN A 141 58.79 17.33 40.11
C GLN A 141 59.79 17.02 41.23
N SER A 142 60.98 16.51 40.93
CA SER A 142 62.04 16.23 41.90
C SER A 142 62.58 17.53 42.51
N THR A 143 62.68 18.60 41.71
CA THR A 143 63.12 19.90 42.14
C THR A 143 62.10 20.53 43.08
N ALA A 144 60.81 20.60 42.72
CA ALA A 144 59.77 21.14 43.58
C ALA A 144 59.66 20.37 44.93
N ALA A 145 59.77 19.03 44.89
CA ALA A 145 59.78 18.22 46.12
C ALA A 145 60.94 18.55 47.02
N ARG A 146 62.17 18.76 46.47
CA ARG A 146 63.35 19.19 47.21
C ARG A 146 63.18 20.55 47.86
N TRP A 147 62.65 21.55 47.13
CA TRP A 147 62.42 22.89 47.64
C TRP A 147 61.32 22.91 48.74
N ASN A 148 60.26 22.14 48.59
CA ASN A 148 59.29 21.96 49.69
C ASN A 148 59.94 21.40 50.98
N ASN A 149 60.87 20.42 50.87
CA ASN A 149 61.59 19.90 51.99
C ASN A 149 62.57 20.92 52.61
N LEU A 150 63.15 21.84 51.81
CA LEU A 150 64.02 22.88 52.32
C LEU A 150 63.19 24.01 52.98
N LEU A 151 62.03 24.36 52.47
CA LEU A 151 61.11 25.30 53.06
C LEU A 151 60.65 24.84 54.45
N SER A 152 60.33 23.54 54.60
CA SER A 152 59.95 23.01 55.93
C SER A 152 61.09 23.03 56.96
N LYS A 153 62.32 23.37 56.57
CA LYS A 153 63.52 23.58 57.43
C LYS A 153 63.95 25.03 57.46
N ASP A 154 63.09 25.95 56.99
CA ASP A 154 63.39 27.41 56.89
C ASP A 154 64.68 27.78 56.12
N ALA A 155 65.12 26.88 55.18
CA ALA A 155 66.35 27.06 54.43
C ALA A 155 66.18 27.82 53.12
N VAL A 156 64.94 28.11 52.68
CA VAL A 156 64.58 28.82 51.44
C VAL A 156 63.35 29.64 51.63
N SER A 157 63.11 30.66 50.78
CA SER A 157 61.91 31.51 50.85
C SER A 157 60.68 30.79 50.25
N LYS A 158 59.52 31.23 50.74
CA LYS A 158 58.23 30.76 50.19
C LYS A 158 58.06 31.12 48.71
N GLN A 159 58.49 32.30 48.30
CA GLN A 159 58.45 32.74 46.89
C GLN A 159 59.20 31.82 45.98
N GLU A 160 60.45 31.45 46.32
CA GLU A 160 61.27 30.53 45.50
C GLU A 160 60.62 29.16 45.45
N THR A 161 59.97 28.67 46.49
CA THR A 161 59.25 27.38 46.48
C THR A 161 58.03 27.46 45.58
N ASP A 162 57.27 28.56 45.65
CA ASP A 162 56.09 28.78 44.80
C ASP A 162 56.49 28.88 43.31
N GLU A 163 57.67 29.47 42.97
CA GLU A 163 58.21 29.48 41.61
C GLU A 163 58.51 28.07 41.10
N LYS A 164 59.12 27.17 41.92
CA LYS A 164 59.36 25.80 41.52
C LYS A 164 58.11 24.95 41.39
N ALA A 165 57.12 25.22 42.23
CA ALA A 165 55.79 24.60 42.09
C ALA A 165 55.08 25.07 40.80
N GLY A 166 55.19 26.36 40.47
CA GLY A 166 54.71 26.94 39.20
C GLY A 166 55.39 26.31 37.96
N ASP A 167 56.73 26.12 38.01
CA ASP A 167 57.46 25.45 36.92
C ASP A 167 56.99 24.01 36.77
N LEU A 168 56.81 23.26 37.87
CA LEU A 168 56.25 21.89 37.80
C LEU A 168 54.85 21.89 37.15
N ALA A 169 53.99 22.83 37.51
CA ALA A 169 52.66 22.95 36.91
C ALA A 169 52.77 23.21 35.40
N ALA A 170 53.65 24.14 34.98
CA ALA A 170 53.89 24.44 33.57
C ALA A 170 54.42 23.23 32.79
N LYS A 171 55.44 22.51 33.31
CA LYS A 171 55.98 21.28 32.67
C LYS A 171 54.94 20.16 32.64
N THR A 172 54.09 20.07 33.65
CA THR A 172 52.96 19.13 33.65
C THR A 172 51.96 19.43 32.52
N ALA A 173 51.61 20.69 32.32
CA ALA A 173 50.71 21.09 31.21
C ALA A 173 51.31 20.80 29.84
N ILE A 174 52.64 21.02 29.65
CA ILE A 174 53.35 20.72 28.42
C ILE A 174 53.36 19.18 28.15
N ALA A 175 53.60 18.37 29.17
CA ALA A 175 53.58 16.89 29.01
C ALA A 175 52.17 16.39 28.69
N ASN A 176 51.13 16.99 29.27
CA ASN A 176 49.74 16.65 28.96
C ASN A 176 49.38 17.03 27.50
N ALA A 177 49.83 18.20 27.02
CA ALA A 177 49.63 18.61 25.62
C ALA A 177 50.34 17.67 24.63
N ALA A 178 51.60 17.29 24.89
CA ALA A 178 52.33 16.32 24.09
C ALA A 178 51.61 14.96 24.05
N ASN A 179 51.11 14.49 25.20
CA ASN A 179 50.34 13.25 25.29
C ASN A 179 49.05 13.32 24.46
N ALA A 180 48.32 14.45 24.49
CA ALA A 180 47.13 14.66 23.65
C ALA A 180 47.48 14.62 22.16
N ASN A 181 48.65 15.15 21.74
CA ASN A 181 49.13 15.09 20.38
C ASN A 181 49.44 13.65 19.93
N VAL A 182 50.10 12.87 20.78
CA VAL A 182 50.34 11.40 20.48
C VAL A 182 49.02 10.67 20.31
N ARG A 183 48.00 10.90 21.14
CA ARG A 183 46.68 10.29 20.98
C ARG A 183 46.00 10.71 19.67
N ARG A 184 46.08 11.96 19.29
CA ARG A 184 45.54 12.46 18.03
C ARG A 184 46.17 11.76 16.81
N LEU A 185 47.51 11.69 16.77
CA LEU A 185 48.22 11.05 15.68
C LEU A 185 48.06 9.51 15.69
N GLY A 186 47.96 8.90 16.87
CA GLY A 186 47.63 7.47 17.01
C GLY A 186 46.24 7.14 16.47
N ALA A 187 45.26 8.02 16.63
CA ALA A 187 43.95 7.87 16.01
C ALA A 187 44.02 7.92 14.47
N LEU A 188 44.83 8.84 13.93
CA LEU A 188 45.08 8.90 12.48
C LEU A 188 45.76 7.64 11.96
N GLN A 189 46.77 7.12 12.69
CA GLN A 189 47.42 5.86 12.38
C GLN A 189 46.43 4.68 12.44
N GLY A 190 45.46 4.69 13.38
CA GLY A 190 44.40 3.69 13.45
C GLY A 190 43.56 3.64 12.17
N PHE A 191 43.39 4.75 11.45
CA PHE A 191 42.65 4.80 10.19
C PHE A 191 43.42 4.19 9.01
N THR A 192 44.64 3.79 9.14
CA THR A 192 45.34 3.01 8.11
C THR A 192 44.75 1.59 8.00
N ARG A 193 44.01 1.12 8.98
CA ARG A 193 43.30 -0.17 8.95
C ARG A 193 41.84 0.11 8.57
N LEU A 194 41.44 -0.37 7.39
CA LEU A 194 40.07 -0.34 6.94
C LEU A 194 39.33 -1.52 7.57
N VAL A 195 38.28 -1.24 8.36
CA VAL A 195 37.53 -2.26 9.09
C VAL A 195 36.07 -2.26 8.70
N ALA A 196 35.42 -3.42 8.77
CA ALA A 196 33.98 -3.55 8.56
C ALA A 196 33.22 -2.95 9.76
N PRO A 197 32.25 -2.04 9.55
CA PRO A 197 31.49 -1.44 10.64
C PRO A 197 30.46 -2.38 11.25
N PHE A 198 30.01 -3.38 10.52
CA PHE A 198 29.08 -4.43 10.94
C PHE A 198 29.35 -5.73 10.17
N SER A 199 28.74 -6.82 10.63
CA SER A 199 28.85 -8.12 9.98
C SER A 199 27.97 -8.14 8.72
N GLY A 200 28.52 -8.68 7.62
CA GLY A 200 27.83 -8.71 6.32
C GLY A 200 28.67 -9.39 5.25
N VAL A 201 28.46 -8.99 4.00
CA VAL A 201 29.20 -9.47 2.84
C VAL A 201 29.79 -8.28 2.09
N VAL A 202 30.98 -8.44 1.55
CA VAL A 202 31.61 -7.44 0.66
C VAL A 202 30.90 -7.49 -0.70
N THR A 203 30.22 -6.41 -1.07
CA THR A 203 29.48 -6.31 -2.34
C THR A 203 30.28 -5.63 -3.46
N SER A 204 31.27 -4.83 -3.08
CA SER A 204 32.18 -4.23 -4.06
C SER A 204 33.56 -3.98 -3.46
N ARG A 205 34.57 -4.04 -4.31
CA ARG A 205 35.97 -3.64 -4.06
C ARG A 205 36.46 -2.85 -5.27
N SER A 206 36.80 -1.59 -5.05
CA SER A 206 37.24 -0.67 -6.13
C SER A 206 38.70 -0.27 -5.99
N THR A 207 39.51 -1.09 -5.30
CA THR A 207 40.91 -0.77 -5.04
C THR A 207 41.84 -1.94 -5.38
N GLN A 208 43.11 -1.63 -5.69
CA GLN A 208 44.16 -2.60 -6.00
C GLN A 208 45.37 -2.40 -5.06
N ILE A 209 46.18 -3.43 -4.88
CA ILE A 209 47.44 -3.34 -4.14
C ILE A 209 48.36 -2.35 -4.86
N GLY A 210 48.98 -1.44 -4.12
CA GLY A 210 49.84 -0.39 -4.64
C GLY A 210 49.09 0.86 -5.13
N ALA A 211 47.75 0.85 -5.14
CA ALA A 211 46.97 2.07 -5.50
C ALA A 211 47.11 3.13 -4.41
N LEU A 212 47.36 4.38 -4.83
CA LEU A 212 47.28 5.53 -3.93
C LEU A 212 45.82 5.87 -3.65
N VAL A 213 45.50 5.99 -2.38
CA VAL A 213 44.19 6.46 -1.91
C VAL A 213 44.38 7.76 -1.13
N THR A 214 43.53 8.74 -1.39
CA THR A 214 43.59 10.08 -0.79
C THR A 214 42.41 10.28 0.15
N ALA A 215 42.66 10.74 1.36
CA ALA A 215 41.64 11.08 2.32
C ALA A 215 40.87 12.36 1.93
N GLY A 216 39.58 12.43 2.18
CA GLY A 216 38.81 13.67 2.18
C GLY A 216 38.38 14.21 0.81
N THR A 217 38.51 13.48 -0.28
CA THR A 217 37.97 13.90 -1.58
C THR A 217 36.49 13.51 -1.71
N ALA A 218 35.60 14.49 -1.89
CA ALA A 218 34.17 14.29 -2.07
C ALA A 218 33.80 13.44 -3.32
N ALA A 219 34.76 13.21 -4.21
CA ALA A 219 34.64 12.43 -5.45
C ALA A 219 35.28 11.05 -5.38
N SER A 220 35.76 10.59 -4.20
CA SER A 220 36.41 9.29 -4.09
C SER A 220 35.39 8.16 -4.20
N THR A 221 35.70 7.16 -5.03
CA THR A 221 34.98 5.89 -5.04
C THR A 221 35.22 5.16 -3.73
N PRO A 222 34.18 4.53 -3.14
CA PRO A 222 34.39 3.70 -1.94
C PRO A 222 35.36 2.57 -2.24
N LEU A 223 36.29 2.31 -1.34
CA LEU A 223 37.27 1.23 -1.49
C LEU A 223 36.64 -0.14 -1.38
N PHE A 224 35.69 -0.26 -0.45
CA PHE A 224 34.84 -1.44 -0.25
C PHE A 224 33.42 -0.99 0.02
N THR A 225 32.47 -1.84 -0.33
CA THR A 225 31.10 -1.75 0.16
C THR A 225 30.75 -3.02 0.92
N VAL A 226 30.32 -2.89 2.16
CA VAL A 226 29.85 -4.00 2.99
C VAL A 226 28.35 -3.89 3.17
N ALA A 227 27.63 -4.98 2.91
CA ALA A 227 26.18 -5.04 3.02
C ALA A 227 25.73 -6.15 3.96
N ASP A 228 24.81 -5.84 4.86
CA ASP A 228 24.08 -6.83 5.64
C ASP A 228 22.93 -7.37 4.78
N ILE A 229 23.12 -8.61 4.31
CA ILE A 229 22.17 -9.27 3.40
C ILE A 229 21.37 -10.39 4.10
N GLY A 230 21.50 -10.58 5.40
CA GLY A 230 20.72 -11.57 6.15
C GLY A 230 19.24 -11.26 6.21
N ARG A 231 18.91 -9.97 6.18
CA ARG A 231 17.57 -9.41 5.98
C ARG A 231 17.64 -8.38 4.88
N MET A 232 16.52 -8.23 4.14
CA MET A 232 16.45 -7.27 3.06
C MET A 232 15.34 -6.26 3.36
N ARG A 233 15.52 -5.04 2.91
CA ARG A 233 14.47 -4.02 2.85
C ARG A 233 13.93 -3.96 1.44
N VAL A 234 12.62 -3.91 1.32
CA VAL A 234 11.95 -3.74 0.03
C VAL A 234 11.15 -2.45 0.08
N TYR A 235 11.51 -1.52 -0.77
CA TYR A 235 10.81 -0.24 -0.89
C TYR A 235 9.83 -0.30 -2.05
N VAL A 236 8.57 0.04 -1.75
CA VAL A 236 7.47 0.06 -2.70
C VAL A 236 6.84 1.45 -2.67
N ARG A 237 6.62 2.04 -3.85
CA ARG A 237 5.85 3.26 -4.00
C ARG A 237 4.40 2.92 -4.30
N VAL A 238 3.54 3.20 -3.33
CA VAL A 238 2.11 2.87 -3.38
C VAL A 238 1.33 4.13 -3.76
N PRO A 239 0.46 4.10 -4.79
CA PRO A 239 -0.39 5.23 -5.13
C PRO A 239 -1.28 5.65 -3.96
N GLN A 240 -1.46 6.96 -3.76
CA GLN A 240 -2.18 7.54 -2.62
C GLN A 240 -3.56 6.92 -2.36
N PRO A 241 -4.42 6.63 -3.37
CA PRO A 241 -5.74 6.07 -3.13
C PRO A 241 -5.73 4.71 -2.41
N TYR A 242 -4.64 3.94 -2.53
CA TYR A 242 -4.47 2.63 -1.91
C TYR A 242 -3.71 2.68 -0.59
N SER A 243 -3.01 3.78 -0.31
CA SER A 243 -2.08 3.86 0.82
C SER A 243 -2.74 3.67 2.19
N GLY A 244 -4.02 4.07 2.33
CA GLY A 244 -4.78 3.91 3.56
C GLY A 244 -5.21 2.49 3.89
N ALA A 245 -5.12 1.55 2.92
CA ALA A 245 -5.48 0.15 3.12
C ALA A 245 -4.33 -0.68 3.73
N PHE A 246 -3.11 -0.17 3.73
CA PHE A 246 -1.92 -0.92 4.14
C PHE A 246 -1.39 -0.42 5.48
N HIS A 247 -1.19 -1.37 6.41
CA HIS A 247 -0.75 -1.10 7.77
C HIS A 247 0.45 -1.98 8.13
N PRO A 248 1.31 -1.56 9.07
CA PRO A 248 2.38 -2.40 9.58
C PRO A 248 1.87 -3.77 10.04
N GLY A 249 2.65 -4.82 9.75
CA GLY A 249 2.26 -6.21 9.96
C GLY A 249 1.55 -6.86 8.76
N LEU A 250 1.28 -6.12 7.68
CA LEU A 250 0.72 -6.71 6.46
C LEU A 250 1.76 -7.60 5.78
N HIS A 251 1.37 -8.84 5.49
CA HIS A 251 2.15 -9.76 4.66
C HIS A 251 1.83 -9.56 3.18
N ALA A 252 2.87 -9.61 2.36
CA ALA A 252 2.80 -9.49 0.91
C ALA A 252 3.77 -10.45 0.24
N SER A 253 3.56 -10.74 -1.05
CA SER A 253 4.45 -11.59 -1.83
C SER A 253 5.40 -10.75 -2.67
N LEU A 254 6.70 -11.07 -2.59
CA LEU A 254 7.75 -10.51 -3.42
C LEU A 254 8.17 -11.52 -4.48
N ASN A 255 8.11 -11.15 -5.74
CA ASN A 255 8.61 -11.93 -6.86
C ASN A 255 9.80 -11.24 -7.50
N VAL A 256 10.89 -11.99 -7.71
CA VAL A 256 12.10 -11.51 -8.38
C VAL A 256 12.33 -12.29 -9.67
N PRO A 257 12.75 -11.64 -10.76
CA PRO A 257 12.94 -12.30 -12.06
C PRO A 257 13.96 -13.45 -12.05
N GLU A 258 14.93 -13.41 -11.12
CA GLU A 258 15.95 -14.43 -11.00
C GLU A 258 15.42 -15.79 -10.53
N TYR A 259 14.25 -15.80 -9.88
CA TYR A 259 13.60 -17.02 -9.39
C TYR A 259 12.14 -17.09 -9.82
N PRO A 260 11.86 -17.38 -11.12
CA PRO A 260 10.50 -17.46 -11.63
C PRO A 260 9.71 -18.55 -10.88
N GLY A 261 8.52 -18.18 -10.40
CA GLY A 261 7.63 -19.11 -9.69
C GLY A 261 7.93 -19.27 -8.20
N ARG A 262 8.94 -18.57 -7.65
CA ARG A 262 9.19 -18.48 -6.22
C ARG A 262 8.74 -17.14 -5.69
N ASP A 263 7.79 -17.17 -4.78
CA ASP A 263 7.36 -16.00 -4.04
C ASP A 263 8.07 -15.96 -2.68
N PHE A 264 8.60 -14.79 -2.32
CA PHE A 264 9.19 -14.53 -1.01
C PHE A 264 8.17 -13.79 -0.16
N ASP A 265 7.97 -14.26 1.06
CA ASP A 265 7.12 -13.55 2.03
C ASP A 265 7.83 -12.30 2.53
N ILE A 266 7.13 -11.18 2.52
CA ILE A 266 7.60 -9.90 3.03
C ILE A 266 6.55 -9.30 3.95
N GLU A 267 6.99 -8.63 5.01
CA GLU A 267 6.15 -7.98 6.00
C GLU A 267 6.33 -6.45 5.93
N MET A 268 5.22 -5.72 5.90
CA MET A 268 5.23 -4.27 5.98
C MET A 268 5.65 -3.80 7.37
N VAL A 269 6.72 -3.01 7.44
CA VAL A 269 7.24 -2.50 8.71
C VAL A 269 6.80 -1.08 8.97
N ARG A 270 6.81 -0.23 7.94
CA ARG A 270 6.48 1.18 8.08
C ARG A 270 6.07 1.83 6.76
N SER A 271 5.37 2.95 6.90
CA SER A 271 5.06 3.89 5.82
C SER A 271 5.78 5.20 6.09
N ALA A 272 6.17 5.92 5.05
CA ALA A 272 6.78 7.26 5.17
C ALA A 272 5.83 8.31 5.78
N GLY A 273 4.51 8.06 5.77
CA GLY A 273 3.51 8.99 6.30
C GLY A 273 3.37 10.30 5.50
N ALA A 274 4.01 10.38 4.34
CA ALA A 274 3.97 11.54 3.45
C ALA A 274 3.75 11.08 2.01
N VAL A 275 3.03 11.89 1.23
CA VAL A 275 2.85 11.70 -0.20
C VAL A 275 3.93 12.47 -0.94
N ASP A 276 4.62 11.81 -1.86
CA ASP A 276 5.52 12.46 -2.81
C ASP A 276 4.69 13.25 -3.83
N PRO A 277 4.79 14.59 -3.86
CA PRO A 277 3.94 15.42 -4.72
C PRO A 277 4.22 15.25 -6.22
N GLN A 278 5.40 14.75 -6.60
CA GLN A 278 5.76 14.55 -8.00
C GLN A 278 5.14 13.26 -8.56
N SER A 279 5.11 12.21 -7.75
CA SER A 279 4.62 10.89 -8.17
C SER A 279 3.22 10.55 -7.65
N GLY A 280 2.67 11.30 -6.68
CA GLY A 280 1.39 10.98 -6.03
C GLY A 280 1.42 9.68 -5.26
N THR A 281 2.60 9.22 -4.79
CA THR A 281 2.79 7.94 -4.12
C THR A 281 3.27 8.10 -2.68
N VAL A 282 3.00 7.09 -1.86
CA VAL A 282 3.53 6.94 -0.50
C VAL A 282 4.58 5.85 -0.50
N LEU A 283 5.77 6.13 0.05
CA LEU A 283 6.82 5.13 0.20
C LEU A 283 6.50 4.20 1.37
N MET A 284 6.50 2.90 1.10
CA MET A 284 6.32 1.84 2.09
C MET A 284 7.56 0.96 2.14
N GLU A 285 7.96 0.59 3.36
CA GLU A 285 9.08 -0.30 3.62
C GLU A 285 8.57 -1.66 4.11
N PHE A 286 8.99 -2.69 3.41
CA PHE A 286 8.80 -4.09 3.78
C PHE A 286 10.14 -4.71 4.14
N GLN A 287 10.10 -5.76 4.93
CA GLN A 287 11.26 -6.59 5.25
C GLN A 287 11.06 -8.01 4.75
N ALA A 288 12.13 -8.57 4.20
CA ALA A 288 12.22 -9.97 3.79
C ALA A 288 13.33 -10.67 4.56
N SER A 289 13.09 -11.88 5.03
CA SER A 289 14.16 -12.77 5.50
C SER A 289 14.94 -13.32 4.32
N ASN A 290 16.26 -13.31 4.39
CA ASN A 290 17.14 -13.76 3.31
C ASN A 290 18.22 -14.74 3.82
N GLY A 291 17.79 -15.74 4.60
CA GLY A 291 18.71 -16.72 5.18
C GLY A 291 19.48 -17.56 4.16
N ASP A 292 18.88 -17.83 3.01
CA ASP A 292 19.46 -18.54 1.87
C ASP A 292 20.25 -17.62 0.90
N ARG A 293 20.29 -16.31 1.16
CA ARG A 293 20.98 -15.29 0.34
C ARG A 293 20.49 -15.23 -1.11
N ALA A 294 19.28 -15.64 -1.38
CA ALA A 294 18.70 -15.61 -2.72
C ALA A 294 18.44 -14.18 -3.20
N LEU A 295 17.97 -13.31 -2.31
CA LEU A 295 17.72 -11.91 -2.63
C LEU A 295 19.04 -11.12 -2.63
N LYS A 296 19.25 -10.35 -3.70
CA LYS A 296 20.44 -9.53 -3.90
C LYS A 296 20.11 -8.05 -3.72
N PRO A 297 20.95 -7.27 -3.03
CA PRO A 297 20.79 -5.82 -2.97
C PRO A 297 20.83 -5.20 -4.38
N GLY A 298 19.95 -4.27 -4.65
CA GLY A 298 19.83 -3.63 -5.95
C GLY A 298 18.92 -4.37 -6.93
N ALA A 299 18.40 -5.56 -6.58
CA ALA A 299 17.48 -6.29 -7.43
C ALA A 299 16.15 -5.52 -7.57
N TYR A 300 15.60 -5.58 -8.77
CA TYR A 300 14.24 -5.16 -9.08
C TYR A 300 13.28 -6.31 -8.76
N ALA A 301 12.14 -5.99 -8.18
CA ALA A 301 11.16 -7.00 -7.81
C ALA A 301 9.74 -6.51 -8.05
N GLN A 302 8.80 -7.44 -8.15
CA GLN A 302 7.37 -7.17 -8.15
C GLN A 302 6.79 -7.56 -6.78
N VAL A 303 6.07 -6.64 -6.18
CA VAL A 303 5.39 -6.85 -4.90
C VAL A 303 3.90 -6.94 -5.13
N LYS A 304 3.31 -8.06 -4.73
CA LYS A 304 1.87 -8.31 -4.77
C LYS A 304 1.28 -8.00 -3.40
N LEU A 305 0.58 -6.89 -3.30
CA LEU A 305 -0.08 -6.39 -2.08
C LEU A 305 -1.52 -6.89 -2.05
N PRO A 306 -1.96 -7.65 -1.02
CA PRO A 306 -3.34 -8.07 -0.92
C PRO A 306 -4.24 -6.86 -0.64
N LEU A 307 -5.23 -6.63 -1.48
CA LEU A 307 -6.26 -5.62 -1.25
C LEU A 307 -7.33 -6.24 -0.33
N GLY A 308 -7.49 -5.74 0.88
CA GLY A 308 -8.50 -6.21 1.84
C GLY A 308 -9.93 -5.84 1.45
N ALA A 309 -10.91 -6.45 2.10
CA ALA A 309 -12.32 -6.05 1.99
C ALA A 309 -12.45 -4.59 2.47
N GLY A 310 -12.82 -3.67 1.56
CA GLY A 310 -12.88 -2.22 1.83
C GLY A 310 -11.91 -1.40 1.01
N SER A 311 -10.96 -2.02 0.30
CA SER A 311 -10.12 -1.33 -0.69
C SER A 311 -10.95 -0.92 -1.91
N PRO A 312 -10.57 0.15 -2.66
CA PRO A 312 -11.18 0.46 -3.94
C PRO A 312 -11.14 -0.77 -4.86
N GLY A 313 -12.33 -1.39 -5.12
CA GLY A 313 -12.43 -2.64 -5.87
C GLY A 313 -13.03 -3.82 -5.09
N ALA A 314 -13.22 -3.74 -3.76
CA ALA A 314 -13.99 -4.73 -3.01
C ALA A 314 -15.48 -4.38 -3.12
N GLY A 315 -16.16 -4.88 -4.13
CA GLY A 315 -17.56 -4.62 -4.38
C GLY A 315 -18.27 -5.81 -5.00
N VAL A 316 -19.41 -5.55 -5.61
CA VAL A 316 -20.14 -6.52 -6.40
C VAL A 316 -20.08 -6.13 -7.87
N ARG A 317 -20.10 -7.11 -8.77
CA ARG A 317 -20.11 -6.90 -10.23
C ARG A 317 -21.51 -7.04 -10.77
N LEU A 318 -21.87 -6.13 -11.66
CA LEU A 318 -23.09 -6.15 -12.44
C LEU A 318 -22.79 -5.90 -13.93
N PRO A 319 -23.62 -6.44 -14.83
CA PRO A 319 -23.57 -6.04 -16.23
C PRO A 319 -24.00 -4.56 -16.37
N PRO A 320 -23.45 -3.81 -17.33
CA PRO A 320 -23.81 -2.41 -17.56
C PRO A 320 -25.31 -2.21 -17.84
N SER A 321 -25.98 -3.23 -18.39
CA SER A 321 -27.43 -3.24 -18.66
C SER A 321 -28.31 -3.08 -17.42
N ALA A 322 -27.79 -3.36 -16.23
CA ALA A 322 -28.53 -3.20 -14.98
C ALA A 322 -28.46 -1.78 -14.39
N LEU A 323 -27.67 -0.90 -14.99
CA LEU A 323 -27.47 0.48 -14.50
C LEU A 323 -28.52 1.43 -15.06
N ILE A 324 -29.05 2.28 -14.19
CA ILE A 324 -29.92 3.41 -14.53
C ILE A 324 -29.11 4.69 -14.31
N ILE A 325 -28.87 5.43 -15.38
CA ILE A 325 -28.13 6.70 -15.31
C ILE A 325 -29.14 7.81 -15.44
N GLY A 326 -29.40 8.58 -14.40
CA GLY A 326 -30.38 9.64 -14.34
C GLY A 326 -29.89 10.90 -13.66
N ALA A 327 -30.78 11.90 -13.55
CA ALA A 327 -30.49 13.19 -12.93
C ALA A 327 -30.08 13.07 -11.43
N ASN A 328 -30.48 12.01 -10.76
CA ASN A 328 -30.16 11.72 -9.35
C ASN A 328 -28.89 10.86 -9.18
N GLY A 329 -28.07 10.73 -10.25
CA GLY A 329 -26.87 9.88 -10.26
C GLY A 329 -27.12 8.49 -10.81
N THR A 330 -26.14 7.59 -10.60
CA THR A 330 -26.25 6.19 -11.05
C THR A 330 -27.01 5.37 -10.01
N GLN A 331 -28.00 4.64 -10.46
CA GLN A 331 -28.89 3.83 -9.64
C GLN A 331 -29.02 2.41 -10.21
N VAL A 332 -29.48 1.48 -9.40
CA VAL A 332 -29.91 0.14 -9.81
C VAL A 332 -31.29 -0.15 -9.26
N ALA A 333 -32.09 -0.88 -10.01
CA ALA A 333 -33.40 -1.33 -9.55
C ALA A 333 -33.24 -2.70 -8.85
N VAL A 334 -33.70 -2.79 -7.61
CA VAL A 334 -33.65 -4.03 -6.80
C VAL A 334 -35.09 -4.49 -6.53
N LEU A 335 -35.33 -5.78 -6.61
CA LEU A 335 -36.63 -6.35 -6.27
C LEU A 335 -36.75 -6.52 -4.75
N GLY A 336 -37.67 -5.79 -4.14
CA GLY A 336 -38.05 -5.90 -2.73
C GLY A 336 -38.73 -7.22 -2.39
N PRO A 337 -38.89 -7.52 -1.08
CA PRO A 337 -39.57 -8.72 -0.63
C PRO A 337 -41.09 -8.71 -0.96
N ASP A 338 -41.66 -7.55 -1.14
CA ASP A 338 -43.06 -7.29 -1.49
C ASP A 338 -43.34 -7.35 -3.00
N GLY A 339 -42.36 -7.71 -3.84
CA GLY A 339 -42.48 -7.81 -5.29
C GLY A 339 -42.49 -6.45 -6.00
N LYS A 340 -42.05 -5.38 -5.32
CA LYS A 340 -41.92 -4.03 -5.87
C LYS A 340 -40.49 -3.69 -6.18
N ALA A 341 -40.28 -2.85 -7.20
CA ALA A 341 -39.00 -2.30 -7.53
C ALA A 341 -38.59 -1.22 -6.52
N LEU A 342 -37.30 -1.23 -6.10
CA LEU A 342 -36.69 -0.22 -5.26
C LEU A 342 -35.44 0.30 -5.95
N LEU A 343 -35.37 1.60 -6.23
CA LEU A 343 -34.19 2.24 -6.80
C LEU A 343 -33.17 2.51 -5.68
N LYS A 344 -31.96 1.95 -5.81
CA LYS A 344 -30.84 2.19 -4.90
C LYS A 344 -29.77 3.00 -5.62
N THR A 345 -29.36 4.10 -5.01
CA THR A 345 -28.19 4.86 -5.50
C THR A 345 -26.92 4.06 -5.19
N ILE A 346 -26.06 3.95 -6.18
CA ILE A 346 -24.81 3.19 -6.11
C ILE A 346 -23.61 4.07 -6.42
N THR A 347 -22.44 3.63 -5.95
CA THR A 347 -21.16 4.23 -6.31
C THR A 347 -20.39 3.24 -7.18
N ILE A 348 -20.07 3.67 -8.41
CA ILE A 348 -19.23 2.88 -9.32
C ILE A 348 -17.80 2.95 -8.81
N GLY A 349 -17.15 1.79 -8.68
CA GLY A 349 -15.73 1.66 -8.34
C GLY A 349 -14.87 1.59 -9.60
N ARG A 350 -15.14 0.62 -10.47
CA ARG A 350 -14.40 0.41 -11.74
C ARG A 350 -15.35 -0.04 -12.83
N ASP A 351 -15.15 0.48 -14.02
CA ASP A 351 -15.80 0.01 -15.24
C ASP A 351 -14.79 -0.80 -16.06
N ASN A 352 -15.10 -2.07 -16.29
CA ASN A 352 -14.25 -2.99 -17.04
C ASN A 352 -14.80 -3.22 -18.47
N GLY A 353 -15.84 -2.46 -18.89
CA GLY A 353 -16.51 -2.60 -20.18
C GLY A 353 -17.59 -3.69 -20.17
N ASP A 354 -17.23 -4.93 -19.94
CA ASP A 354 -18.18 -6.07 -19.88
C ASP A 354 -18.97 -6.14 -18.58
N ASN A 355 -18.43 -5.58 -17.49
CA ASN A 355 -19.07 -5.51 -16.19
C ASN A 355 -18.58 -4.29 -15.40
N VAL A 356 -19.43 -3.81 -14.51
CA VAL A 356 -19.19 -2.64 -13.67
C VAL A 356 -19.08 -3.10 -12.23
N GLU A 357 -17.99 -2.70 -11.55
CA GLU A 357 -17.79 -2.92 -10.13
C GLU A 357 -18.43 -1.81 -9.32
N ILE A 358 -19.27 -2.19 -8.38
CA ILE A 358 -20.00 -1.27 -7.50
C ILE A 358 -19.37 -1.32 -6.13
N SER A 359 -18.78 -0.19 -5.71
CA SER A 359 -18.05 -0.07 -4.45
C SER A 359 -18.95 0.18 -3.24
N ALA A 360 -20.15 0.73 -3.44
CA ALA A 360 -21.09 1.00 -2.36
C ALA A 360 -22.55 1.06 -2.86
N GLY A 361 -23.51 0.81 -1.96
CA GLY A 361 -24.93 0.92 -2.23
C GLY A 361 -25.62 -0.39 -2.62
N LEU A 362 -24.89 -1.49 -2.83
CA LEU A 362 -25.46 -2.79 -3.23
C LEU A 362 -24.82 -3.95 -2.45
N SER A 363 -25.64 -4.96 -2.15
CA SER A 363 -25.20 -6.20 -1.50
C SER A 363 -25.21 -7.37 -2.49
N ALA A 364 -24.33 -8.37 -2.28
CA ALA A 364 -24.30 -9.61 -3.08
C ALA A 364 -25.62 -10.42 -3.01
N ASN A 365 -26.43 -10.21 -1.96
CA ASN A 365 -27.72 -10.89 -1.79
C ASN A 365 -28.90 -10.13 -2.43
N ASP A 366 -28.68 -8.91 -2.91
CA ASP A 366 -29.71 -8.13 -3.56
C ASP A 366 -30.15 -8.78 -4.88
N ARG A 367 -31.43 -8.73 -5.19
CA ARG A 367 -32.00 -9.20 -6.45
C ARG A 367 -32.11 -8.01 -7.40
N VAL A 368 -31.17 -7.87 -8.30
CA VAL A 368 -31.11 -6.74 -9.22
C VAL A 368 -31.89 -7.05 -10.47
N ILE A 369 -32.61 -6.06 -10.97
CA ILE A 369 -33.35 -6.10 -12.22
C ILE A 369 -32.37 -5.80 -13.37
N ASP A 370 -32.23 -6.75 -14.29
CA ASP A 370 -31.46 -6.56 -15.50
C ASP A 370 -32.30 -5.84 -16.56
N ASN A 371 -31.70 -4.91 -17.26
CA ASN A 371 -32.34 -4.09 -18.30
C ASN A 371 -33.69 -3.50 -17.85
N PRO A 372 -33.69 -2.68 -16.75
CA PRO A 372 -34.91 -2.08 -16.24
C PRO A 372 -35.51 -1.11 -17.29
N PRO A 373 -36.84 -1.07 -17.47
CA PRO A 373 -37.48 -0.06 -18.32
C PRO A 373 -37.17 1.36 -17.83
N ASP A 374 -36.98 2.30 -18.73
CA ASP A 374 -36.66 3.71 -18.40
C ASP A 374 -37.73 4.38 -17.55
N SER A 375 -38.99 3.90 -17.65
CA SER A 375 -40.14 4.42 -16.88
C SER A 375 -40.25 3.84 -15.48
N LEU A 376 -39.39 2.89 -15.07
CA LEU A 376 -39.50 2.19 -13.80
C LEU A 376 -39.21 3.12 -12.62
N GLN A 377 -40.14 3.19 -11.68
CA GLN A 377 -40.03 4.00 -10.48
C GLN A 377 -39.97 3.14 -9.21
N SER A 378 -39.48 3.74 -8.14
CA SER A 378 -39.46 3.07 -6.84
C SER A 378 -40.90 2.89 -6.33
N GLY A 379 -41.27 1.64 -6.03
CA GLY A 379 -42.64 1.28 -5.60
C GLY A 379 -43.46 0.55 -6.67
N ASP A 380 -43.04 0.56 -7.93
CA ASP A 380 -43.73 -0.12 -9.03
C ASP A 380 -43.74 -1.64 -8.84
N ALA A 381 -44.90 -2.25 -9.09
CA ALA A 381 -45.03 -3.70 -9.11
C ALA A 381 -44.35 -4.28 -10.35
N VAL A 382 -43.52 -5.28 -10.19
CA VAL A 382 -42.84 -5.96 -11.31
C VAL A 382 -43.11 -7.48 -11.27
N ARG A 383 -43.15 -8.10 -12.43
CA ARG A 383 -43.24 -9.56 -12.57
C ARG A 383 -41.92 -10.11 -12.96
N THR A 384 -41.48 -11.16 -12.25
CA THR A 384 -40.24 -11.86 -12.60
C THR A 384 -40.49 -12.80 -13.76
N ALA A 385 -39.65 -12.74 -14.80
CA ALA A 385 -39.62 -13.77 -15.83
C ALA A 385 -39.24 -15.12 -15.21
N LYS A 386 -39.95 -16.21 -15.55
CA LYS A 386 -39.51 -17.56 -15.14
C LYS A 386 -38.15 -17.81 -15.79
N PRO A 387 -37.19 -18.40 -15.03
CA PRO A 387 -35.90 -18.77 -15.60
C PRO A 387 -36.11 -19.85 -16.68
N GLY A 388 -35.91 -19.52 -17.93
CA GLY A 388 -35.98 -20.45 -19.03
C GLY A 388 -36.45 -19.80 -20.32
N VAL A 389 -35.51 -19.67 -21.25
CA VAL A 389 -35.53 -19.29 -22.66
C VAL A 389 -34.77 -18.01 -22.93
N SER A 390 -33.46 -18.15 -23.04
CA SER A 390 -32.64 -17.24 -23.81
C SER A 390 -33.16 -17.21 -25.26
N ARG A 391 -33.83 -16.14 -25.65
CA ARG A 391 -34.05 -15.85 -27.07
C ARG A 391 -32.73 -15.35 -27.61
N ALA A 392 -32.02 -16.23 -28.33
CA ALA A 392 -30.99 -15.81 -29.23
C ALA A 392 -31.59 -14.80 -30.21
N ALA A 393 -31.08 -13.59 -30.17
CA ALA A 393 -31.38 -12.58 -31.17
C ALA A 393 -30.68 -12.99 -32.47
N SER A 394 -31.47 -13.20 -33.50
CA SER A 394 -31.04 -13.27 -34.89
C SER A 394 -30.69 -11.88 -35.41
#